data_b8404a48f5f990f753742cc7fc52a6c0
#
_entry.id   b8404a48f5f990f753742cc7fc52a6c0
#
_cell.length_a   1.000
_cell.length_b   1.000
_cell.length_c   1.000
_cell.angle_alpha   90.00
_cell.angle_beta   90.00
_cell.angle_gamma   90.00
#
_symmetry.space_group_name_H-M   'P 1'
#
loop_
_entity.id
_entity.type
_entity.pdbx_description
1 polymer ?
#
loop_
_entity_poly.entity_id
_entity_poly.type
_entity_poly.pdbx_seq_one_letter_code
_entity_poly.pdbx_strand_id
1 'polypeptide(L)'
;MQRNVAAQIVAVMLASSQLLALGKERTMEHPTFYRTIQVDGLSIFYREAGPKDAPTLLLLHGLPSSSRMFEPLFARLSDRYHLIAPDYPGFGHSDWPDPKKFAYTFDHIAEIVNHVTETLGLSRYTLYMQDYGVPVGFRMALAHPERAEALIVQDGVAHNEGLGANWKTRREFWKDRAPNESALRTNLLSLQTTKTRHVGDDPNTERYDPDLWTDEFYFLNQPGQAQIQSDLFYDYRTNVDAYPKWQAWMQKTQPKLLVIWGKHDLSFDLGEPERYRKDVPEAEVHILDAGHFALDTKADEIAALVRGFMK
;
A
#
# COMPACT_ATOMS: atom_id res chain seq x y z
N MET A 1 3.62 68.81 -9.08
CA MET A 1 3.57 67.51 -9.73
C MET A 1 4.65 66.50 -9.29
N GLN A 2 5.74 66.88 -8.65
CA GLN A 2 6.82 65.96 -8.25
C GLN A 2 6.62 65.19 -6.92
N ARG A 3 5.68 65.61 -6.03
CA ARG A 3 5.43 64.94 -4.73
C ARG A 3 4.62 63.63 -4.81
N ASN A 4 3.82 63.43 -5.86
CA ASN A 4 3.00 62.25 -5.99
C ASN A 4 3.69 61.03 -6.63
N VAL A 5 4.79 61.23 -7.36
CA VAL A 5 5.53 60.15 -8.03
C VAL A 5 6.38 59.38 -7.03
N ALA A 6 7.00 60.08 -6.06
CA ALA A 6 7.80 59.43 -5.03
C ALA A 6 6.99 58.51 -4.09
N ALA A 7 5.76 58.96 -3.74
CA ALA A 7 4.87 58.17 -2.89
C ALA A 7 4.35 56.90 -3.59
N GLN A 8 4.13 56.94 -4.90
CA GLN A 8 3.72 55.77 -5.68
C GLN A 8 4.83 54.74 -5.86
N ILE A 9 6.09 55.21 -6.04
CA ILE A 9 7.25 54.32 -6.16
C ILE A 9 7.54 53.58 -4.85
N VAL A 10 7.38 54.27 -3.69
CA VAL A 10 7.58 53.61 -2.38
C VAL A 10 6.48 52.61 -2.09
N ALA A 11 5.23 52.90 -2.46
CA ALA A 11 4.11 51.96 -2.28
C ALA A 11 4.24 50.70 -3.15
N VAL A 12 4.76 50.82 -4.38
CA VAL A 12 5.00 49.67 -5.28
C VAL A 12 6.18 48.83 -4.78
N MET A 13 7.25 49.42 -4.23
CA MET A 13 8.37 48.68 -3.65
C MET A 13 8.00 47.96 -2.36
N LEU A 14 7.13 48.51 -1.51
CA LEU A 14 6.63 47.85 -0.31
C LEU A 14 5.67 46.71 -0.64
N ALA A 15 4.82 46.87 -1.64
CA ALA A 15 3.95 45.80 -2.11
C ALA A 15 4.72 44.63 -2.74
N SER A 16 5.82 44.94 -3.50
CA SER A 16 6.69 43.90 -4.09
C SER A 16 7.49 43.15 -3.04
N SER A 17 7.92 43.80 -1.96
CA SER A 17 8.62 43.13 -0.85
C SER A 17 7.72 42.27 0.00
N GLN A 18 6.43 42.63 0.14
CA GLN A 18 5.43 41.77 0.81
C GLN A 18 5.00 40.58 -0.04
N LEU A 19 4.90 40.71 -1.37
CA LEU A 19 4.65 39.57 -2.26
C LEU A 19 5.85 38.60 -2.30
N LEU A 20 7.07 39.10 -2.18
CA LEU A 20 8.28 38.25 -2.10
C LEU A 20 8.42 37.56 -0.72
N ALA A 21 7.85 38.10 0.34
CA ALA A 21 7.82 37.45 1.66
C ALA A 21 6.73 36.37 1.78
N LEU A 22 5.66 36.45 0.99
CA LEU A 22 4.63 35.39 0.92
C LEU A 22 5.00 34.19 0.03
N GLY A 23 6.15 34.26 -0.66
CA GLY A 23 6.60 33.24 -1.61
C GLY A 23 7.68 32.29 -1.09
N LYS A 24 7.90 32.18 0.22
CA LYS A 24 8.94 31.29 0.78
C LYS A 24 8.49 30.56 2.05
N GLU A 25 7.36 29.87 2.03
CA GLU A 25 7.37 28.56 2.64
C GLU A 25 8.13 27.64 1.65
N ARG A 26 9.43 27.54 1.82
CA ARG A 26 10.18 26.40 1.31
C ARG A 26 9.61 25.19 2.04
N THR A 27 8.67 24.51 1.42
CA THR A 27 8.47 23.08 1.73
C THR A 27 9.85 22.46 1.58
N MET A 28 10.43 22.00 2.68
CA MET A 28 11.65 21.20 2.59
C MET A 28 11.25 19.99 1.75
N GLU A 29 11.72 19.93 0.51
CA GLU A 29 11.55 18.76 -0.32
C GLU A 29 12.32 17.64 0.37
N HIS A 30 11.60 16.64 0.87
CA HIS A 30 12.18 15.39 1.32
C HIS A 30 12.17 14.44 0.11
N PRO A 31 13.30 14.33 -0.63
CA PRO A 31 13.34 13.52 -1.83
C PRO A 31 13.12 12.05 -1.48
N THR A 32 12.45 11.34 -2.38
CA THR A 32 12.38 9.89 -2.31
C THR A 32 13.71 9.28 -2.70
N PHE A 33 14.23 8.41 -1.85
CA PHE A 33 15.43 7.62 -2.10
C PHE A 33 15.03 6.21 -2.51
N TYR A 34 15.71 5.68 -3.52
CA TYR A 34 15.55 4.35 -4.07
C TYR A 34 16.76 3.53 -3.64
N ARG A 35 16.57 2.58 -2.74
CA ARG A 35 17.66 1.89 -2.04
C ARG A 35 17.51 0.38 -2.14
N THR A 36 18.61 -0.31 -1.91
CA THR A 36 18.66 -1.77 -1.79
C THR A 36 19.37 -2.15 -0.50
N ILE A 37 18.86 -3.16 0.19
CA ILE A 37 19.42 -3.68 1.42
C ILE A 37 19.54 -5.22 1.32
N GLN A 38 20.57 -5.80 1.92
CA GLN A 38 20.74 -7.24 1.98
C GLN A 38 20.03 -7.80 3.22
N VAL A 39 19.11 -8.72 2.98
CA VAL A 39 18.33 -9.41 4.04
C VAL A 39 18.21 -10.88 3.66
N ASP A 40 18.61 -11.79 4.53
CA ASP A 40 18.53 -13.23 4.36
C ASP A 40 19.16 -13.75 3.03
N GLY A 41 20.21 -13.06 2.56
CA GLY A 41 20.87 -13.37 1.30
C GLY A 41 20.15 -12.85 0.05
N LEU A 42 19.10 -12.03 0.21
CA LEU A 42 18.36 -11.39 -0.86
C LEU A 42 18.64 -9.89 -0.91
N SER A 43 18.67 -9.33 -2.12
CA SER A 43 18.64 -7.90 -2.36
C SER A 43 17.19 -7.41 -2.30
N ILE A 44 16.83 -6.69 -1.24
CA ILE A 44 15.49 -6.12 -1.08
C ILE A 44 15.55 -4.64 -1.43
N PHE A 45 14.81 -4.26 -2.46
CA PHE A 45 14.63 -2.87 -2.85
C PHE A 45 13.58 -2.20 -1.96
N TYR A 46 13.78 -0.93 -1.63
CA TYR A 46 12.80 -0.13 -0.91
C TYR A 46 12.88 1.36 -1.28
N ARG A 47 11.75 2.04 -1.13
CA ARG A 47 11.66 3.50 -1.21
C ARG A 47 11.68 4.07 0.19
N GLU A 48 12.40 5.18 0.37
CA GLU A 48 12.53 5.89 1.65
C GLU A 48 12.40 7.39 1.44
N ALA A 49 11.60 8.07 2.27
CA ALA A 49 11.56 9.53 2.33
C ALA A 49 11.20 10.03 3.74
N GLY A 50 11.46 11.31 3.99
CA GLY A 50 11.13 11.99 5.23
C GLY A 50 12.21 11.90 6.31
N PRO A 51 12.03 12.63 7.43
CA PRO A 51 12.98 12.65 8.53
C PRO A 51 13.03 11.29 9.25
N LYS A 52 14.22 10.76 9.49
CA LYS A 52 14.39 9.44 10.12
C LYS A 52 13.97 9.37 11.58
N ASP A 53 13.86 10.51 12.24
CA ASP A 53 13.40 10.67 13.63
C ASP A 53 11.89 10.95 13.74
N ALA A 54 11.19 11.07 12.60
CA ALA A 54 9.75 11.22 12.57
C ALA A 54 9.02 9.86 12.77
N PRO A 55 7.72 9.87 13.13
CA PRO A 55 6.92 8.64 13.19
C PRO A 55 6.98 7.87 11.87
N THR A 56 7.26 6.56 11.95
CA THR A 56 7.47 5.74 10.75
C THR A 56 6.15 5.16 10.23
N LEU A 57 5.93 5.29 8.92
CA LEU A 57 4.94 4.56 8.14
C LEU A 57 5.62 3.46 7.33
N LEU A 58 5.35 2.20 7.66
CA LEU A 58 5.77 1.06 6.87
C LEU A 58 4.65 0.70 5.90
N LEU A 59 4.93 0.88 4.59
CA LEU A 59 3.97 0.81 3.50
C LEU A 59 4.08 -0.54 2.80
N LEU A 60 3.08 -1.40 2.96
CA LEU A 60 3.04 -2.79 2.51
C LEU A 60 2.11 -2.91 1.30
N HIS A 61 2.70 -3.16 0.13
CA HIS A 61 2.01 -3.20 -1.15
C HIS A 61 1.25 -4.52 -1.40
N GLY A 62 0.38 -4.49 -2.41
CA GLY A 62 -0.39 -5.63 -2.87
C GLY A 62 -0.03 -6.14 -4.26
N LEU A 63 -0.82 -7.09 -4.74
CA LEU A 63 -0.74 -7.65 -6.10
C LEU A 63 -1.52 -6.75 -7.09
N PRO A 64 -0.99 -6.46 -8.28
CA PRO A 64 0.31 -6.88 -8.83
C PRO A 64 1.43 -5.84 -8.66
N SER A 65 1.24 -4.89 -7.79
CA SER A 65 2.08 -3.71 -7.64
C SER A 65 3.39 -3.97 -6.88
N SER A 66 4.04 -2.91 -6.51
CA SER A 66 5.27 -2.84 -5.71
C SER A 66 5.21 -1.58 -4.83
N SER A 67 6.30 -1.25 -4.16
CA SER A 67 6.42 0.03 -3.44
C SER A 67 6.09 1.26 -4.29
N ARG A 68 6.11 1.13 -5.64
CA ARG A 68 5.75 2.19 -6.58
C ARG A 68 4.33 2.74 -6.35
N MET A 69 3.37 1.91 -5.96
CA MET A 69 2.01 2.35 -5.71
C MET A 69 1.91 3.46 -4.65
N PHE A 70 2.90 3.56 -3.77
CA PHE A 70 2.92 4.55 -2.69
C PHE A 70 3.60 5.88 -3.06
N GLU A 71 4.16 6.04 -4.27
CA GLU A 71 4.77 7.30 -4.71
C GLU A 71 3.86 8.53 -4.47
N PRO A 72 2.53 8.48 -4.69
CA PRO A 72 1.68 9.61 -4.38
C PRO A 72 1.68 10.00 -2.89
N LEU A 73 1.89 9.05 -1.96
CA LEU A 73 1.98 9.34 -0.53
C LEU A 73 3.35 9.92 -0.14
N PHE A 74 4.43 9.48 -0.80
CA PHE A 74 5.77 10.02 -0.54
C PHE A 74 5.80 11.53 -0.71
N ALA A 75 5.26 12.04 -1.82
CA ALA A 75 5.19 13.48 -2.08
C ALA A 75 4.33 14.26 -1.06
N ARG A 76 3.38 13.59 -0.40
CA ARG A 76 2.37 14.22 0.47
C ARG A 76 2.63 14.08 1.96
N LEU A 77 3.42 13.09 2.38
CA LEU A 77 3.58 12.74 3.79
C LEU A 77 5.02 12.85 4.30
N SER A 78 6.02 12.92 3.39
CA SER A 78 7.44 12.95 3.76
C SER A 78 7.88 14.20 4.54
N ASP A 79 7.06 15.23 4.59
CA ASP A 79 7.30 16.42 5.42
C ASP A 79 7.14 16.17 6.94
N ARG A 80 6.41 15.10 7.32
CA ARG A 80 6.06 14.80 8.71
C ARG A 80 6.35 13.38 9.16
N TYR A 81 6.51 12.43 8.23
CA TYR A 81 6.65 11.01 8.53
C TYR A 81 7.87 10.43 7.83
N HIS A 82 8.50 9.47 8.48
CA HIS A 82 9.48 8.60 7.86
C HIS A 82 8.76 7.49 7.10
N LEU A 83 8.82 7.50 5.78
CA LEU A 83 8.11 6.58 4.90
C LEU A 83 9.08 5.50 4.41
N ILE A 84 8.73 4.23 4.63
CA ILE A 84 9.50 3.07 4.15
C ILE A 84 8.54 2.14 3.41
N ALA A 85 8.83 1.86 2.15
CA ALA A 85 8.06 0.95 1.31
C ALA A 85 8.99 -0.09 0.67
N PRO A 86 9.10 -1.31 1.20
CA PRO A 86 9.87 -2.38 0.57
C PRO A 86 9.10 -3.03 -0.59
N ASP A 87 9.82 -3.50 -1.62
CA ASP A 87 9.31 -4.48 -2.57
C ASP A 87 9.53 -5.88 -1.97
N TYR A 88 8.50 -6.73 -1.97
CA TYR A 88 8.67 -8.11 -1.49
C TYR A 88 9.55 -8.93 -2.44
N PRO A 89 10.19 -10.02 -1.98
CA PRO A 89 10.80 -10.99 -2.89
C PRO A 89 9.81 -11.43 -3.96
N GLY A 90 10.24 -11.40 -5.23
CA GLY A 90 9.39 -11.71 -6.37
C GLY A 90 8.55 -10.54 -6.89
N PHE A 91 8.71 -9.33 -6.34
CA PHE A 91 8.02 -8.13 -6.79
C PHE A 91 8.99 -6.99 -7.10
N GLY A 92 8.56 -6.09 -7.99
CA GLY A 92 9.27 -4.86 -8.31
C GLY A 92 10.76 -5.08 -8.59
N HIS A 93 11.59 -4.33 -7.89
CA HIS A 93 13.05 -4.31 -8.05
C HIS A 93 13.79 -5.16 -7.01
N SER A 94 13.10 -5.89 -6.14
CA SER A 94 13.71 -6.87 -5.24
C SER A 94 14.12 -8.13 -6.00
N ASP A 95 14.95 -8.99 -5.39
CA ASP A 95 15.33 -10.28 -5.97
C ASP A 95 14.13 -11.18 -6.22
N TRP A 96 14.22 -12.00 -7.28
CA TRP A 96 13.23 -12.99 -7.67
C TRP A 96 13.87 -14.39 -7.62
N PRO A 97 14.08 -14.95 -6.44
CA PRO A 97 14.68 -16.27 -6.31
C PRO A 97 13.87 -17.37 -7.01
N ASP A 98 14.56 -18.39 -7.49
CA ASP A 98 13.94 -19.54 -8.15
C ASP A 98 12.88 -20.19 -7.23
N PRO A 99 11.60 -20.29 -7.65
CA PRO A 99 10.53 -20.90 -6.85
C PRO A 99 10.79 -22.36 -6.43
N LYS A 100 11.75 -23.04 -7.07
CA LYS A 100 12.20 -24.39 -6.66
C LYS A 100 13.09 -24.38 -5.42
N LYS A 101 13.65 -23.21 -5.07
CA LYS A 101 14.59 -23.03 -3.95
C LYS A 101 14.09 -22.06 -2.89
N PHE A 102 13.09 -21.28 -3.22
CA PHE A 102 12.51 -20.26 -2.36
C PHE A 102 11.01 -20.47 -2.24
N ALA A 103 10.52 -20.58 -1.02
CA ALA A 103 9.10 -20.74 -0.74
C ALA A 103 8.39 -19.38 -0.79
N TYR A 104 7.64 -19.13 -1.83
CA TYR A 104 6.77 -17.95 -1.93
C TYR A 104 5.49 -18.17 -1.13
N THR A 105 5.56 -17.83 0.15
CA THR A 105 4.44 -17.89 1.10
C THR A 105 4.31 -16.57 1.84
N PHE A 106 3.10 -16.25 2.33
CA PHE A 106 2.87 -15.04 3.12
C PHE A 106 3.62 -15.06 4.46
N ASP A 107 3.80 -16.24 5.07
CA ASP A 107 4.62 -16.38 6.27
C ASP A 107 6.07 -15.99 6.01
N HIS A 108 6.68 -16.52 4.94
CA HIS A 108 8.07 -16.23 4.60
C HIS A 108 8.27 -14.76 4.15
N ILE A 109 7.33 -14.19 3.38
CA ILE A 109 7.39 -12.76 3.04
C ILE A 109 7.32 -11.90 4.29
N ALA A 110 6.42 -12.19 5.23
CA ALA A 110 6.30 -11.45 6.47
C ALA A 110 7.57 -11.53 7.33
N GLU A 111 8.21 -12.70 7.38
CA GLU A 111 9.50 -12.90 8.04
C GLU A 111 10.59 -12.01 7.42
N ILE A 112 10.74 -12.04 6.10
CA ILE A 112 11.71 -11.19 5.40
C ILE A 112 11.44 -9.70 5.63
N VAL A 113 10.17 -9.26 5.59
CA VAL A 113 9.84 -7.86 5.87
C VAL A 113 10.14 -7.49 7.32
N ASN A 114 9.94 -8.39 8.30
CA ASN A 114 10.38 -8.17 9.67
C ASN A 114 11.90 -7.97 9.73
N HIS A 115 12.69 -8.81 9.05
CA HIS A 115 14.15 -8.68 9.01
C HIS A 115 14.59 -7.40 8.28
N VAL A 116 13.82 -6.92 7.27
CA VAL A 116 14.03 -5.59 6.67
C VAL A 116 13.88 -4.50 7.73
N THR A 117 12.81 -4.54 8.55
CA THR A 117 12.61 -3.54 9.62
C THR A 117 13.72 -3.57 10.65
N GLU A 118 14.20 -4.76 11.03
CA GLU A 118 15.31 -4.93 11.98
C GLU A 118 16.62 -4.38 11.42
N THR A 119 16.92 -4.71 10.16
CA THR A 119 18.15 -4.24 9.49
C THR A 119 18.15 -2.71 9.30
N LEU A 120 16.97 -2.10 9.10
CA LEU A 120 16.80 -0.65 9.02
C LEU A 120 16.72 0.01 10.42
N GLY A 121 16.70 -0.76 11.51
CA GLY A 121 16.61 -0.24 12.88
C GLY A 121 15.23 0.33 13.24
N LEU A 122 14.17 -0.11 12.55
CA LEU A 122 12.80 0.34 12.80
C LEU A 122 12.21 -0.42 13.99
N SER A 123 12.17 0.20 15.16
CA SER A 123 11.65 -0.42 16.37
C SER A 123 10.13 -0.31 16.55
N ARG A 124 9.53 0.74 15.96
CA ARG A 124 8.08 1.03 16.01
C ARG A 124 7.63 1.69 14.72
N TYR A 125 6.43 1.33 14.27
CA TYR A 125 5.87 1.86 13.02
C TYR A 125 4.35 1.71 12.97
N THR A 126 3.69 2.56 12.20
CA THR A 126 2.32 2.34 11.74
C THR A 126 2.39 1.50 10.47
N LEU A 127 1.64 0.40 10.43
CA LEU A 127 1.49 -0.44 9.24
C LEU A 127 0.44 0.15 8.30
N TYR A 128 0.83 0.55 7.11
CA TYR A 128 -0.10 0.84 6.01
C TYR A 128 -0.13 -0.38 5.08
N MET A 129 -1.26 -1.03 4.96
CA MET A 129 -1.42 -2.35 4.37
C MET A 129 -2.44 -2.31 3.24
N GLN A 130 -2.05 -2.62 2.01
CA GLN A 130 -2.95 -2.73 0.87
C GLN A 130 -2.92 -4.16 0.31
N ASP A 131 -4.07 -4.75 0.01
CA ASP A 131 -4.23 -6.09 -0.60
C ASP A 131 -3.34 -7.16 0.08
N TYR A 132 -2.28 -7.68 -0.58
CA TYR A 132 -1.29 -8.60 0.02
C TYR A 132 -0.53 -8.02 1.21
N GLY A 133 -0.50 -6.71 1.32
CA GLY A 133 0.06 -6.03 2.51
C GLY A 133 -0.70 -6.38 3.78
N VAL A 134 -2.01 -6.68 3.70
CA VAL A 134 -2.82 -7.05 4.86
C VAL A 134 -2.37 -8.38 5.48
N PRO A 135 -2.28 -9.50 4.74
CA PRO A 135 -1.76 -10.74 5.29
C PRO A 135 -0.31 -10.66 5.77
N VAL A 136 0.53 -9.86 5.12
CA VAL A 136 1.91 -9.61 5.59
C VAL A 136 1.88 -8.83 6.90
N GLY A 137 1.18 -7.71 6.95
CA GLY A 137 1.14 -6.84 8.12
C GLY A 137 0.49 -7.47 9.36
N PHE A 138 -0.59 -8.26 9.20
CA PHE A 138 -1.15 -8.99 10.34
C PHE A 138 -0.19 -10.03 10.90
N ARG A 139 0.58 -10.74 10.06
CA ARG A 139 1.61 -11.65 10.55
C ARG A 139 2.69 -10.92 11.35
N MET A 140 3.13 -9.76 10.85
CA MET A 140 4.09 -8.90 11.54
C MET A 140 3.53 -8.39 12.88
N ALA A 141 2.31 -7.86 12.88
CA ALA A 141 1.67 -7.32 14.07
C ALA A 141 1.40 -8.39 15.15
N LEU A 142 1.11 -9.64 14.74
CA LEU A 142 0.93 -10.73 15.68
C LEU A 142 2.27 -11.30 16.21
N ALA A 143 3.32 -11.27 15.40
CA ALA A 143 4.65 -11.70 15.81
C ALA A 143 5.32 -10.68 16.74
N HIS A 144 5.15 -9.39 16.48
CA HIS A 144 5.77 -8.27 17.17
C HIS A 144 4.75 -7.17 17.48
N PRO A 145 3.75 -7.42 18.35
CA PRO A 145 2.69 -6.46 18.64
C PRO A 145 3.21 -5.16 19.28
N GLU A 146 4.36 -5.20 19.91
CA GLU A 146 5.03 -4.04 20.51
C GLU A 146 5.58 -3.05 19.46
N ARG A 147 5.75 -3.49 18.21
CA ARG A 147 6.27 -2.66 17.11
C ARG A 147 5.16 -1.95 16.32
N ALA A 148 3.96 -2.52 16.30
CA ALA A 148 2.81 -1.98 15.55
C ALA A 148 2.07 -0.93 16.38
N GLU A 149 2.25 0.35 16.07
CA GLU A 149 1.61 1.46 16.80
C GLU A 149 0.16 1.68 16.37
N ALA A 150 -0.13 1.49 15.10
CA ALA A 150 -1.45 1.61 14.51
C ALA A 150 -1.52 0.83 13.19
N LEU A 151 -2.73 0.58 12.71
CA LEU A 151 -2.99 -0.09 11.45
C LEU A 151 -3.77 0.84 10.51
N ILE A 152 -3.35 0.91 9.26
CA ILE A 152 -4.09 1.51 8.16
C ILE A 152 -4.31 0.42 7.13
N VAL A 153 -5.55 0.08 6.85
CA VAL A 153 -5.95 -0.92 5.86
C VAL A 153 -6.56 -0.20 4.67
N GLN A 154 -5.99 -0.43 3.49
CA GLN A 154 -6.56 0.03 2.22
C GLN A 154 -6.91 -1.19 1.36
N ASP A 155 -8.18 -1.35 1.01
CA ASP A 155 -8.65 -2.38 0.07
C ASP A 155 -8.01 -3.75 0.34
N GLY A 156 -8.17 -4.28 1.56
CA GLY A 156 -7.61 -5.55 1.97
C GLY A 156 -8.45 -6.23 3.06
N VAL A 157 -8.49 -7.56 3.07
CA VAL A 157 -9.47 -8.34 3.83
C VAL A 157 -8.86 -9.13 4.98
N ALA A 158 -9.63 -9.22 6.07
CA ALA A 158 -9.37 -10.05 7.24
C ALA A 158 -10.57 -10.97 7.59
N HIS A 159 -11.58 -11.03 6.71
CA HIS A 159 -12.78 -11.84 6.88
C HIS A 159 -13.02 -12.67 5.63
N ASN A 160 -13.53 -13.88 5.82
CA ASN A 160 -13.82 -14.80 4.72
C ASN A 160 -14.89 -14.24 3.76
N GLU A 161 -15.86 -13.51 4.28
CA GLU A 161 -16.94 -12.86 3.53
C GLU A 161 -16.43 -11.69 2.69
N GLY A 162 -15.32 -11.06 3.11
CA GLY A 162 -14.67 -9.97 2.37
C GLY A 162 -14.10 -10.41 1.01
N LEU A 163 -13.88 -11.69 0.80
CA LEU A 163 -13.46 -12.23 -0.49
C LEU A 163 -14.54 -12.16 -1.57
N GLY A 164 -15.83 -12.13 -1.18
CA GLY A 164 -16.94 -12.01 -2.11
C GLY A 164 -17.12 -13.17 -3.11
N ALA A 165 -18.10 -13.00 -4.01
CA ALA A 165 -18.47 -14.03 -4.99
C ALA A 165 -17.41 -14.27 -6.07
N ASN A 166 -16.62 -13.25 -6.39
CA ASN A 166 -15.59 -13.30 -7.43
C ASN A 166 -14.44 -14.27 -7.09
N TRP A 167 -14.35 -14.71 -5.83
CA TRP A 167 -13.35 -15.66 -5.37
C TRP A 167 -13.72 -17.13 -5.55
N LYS A 168 -14.88 -17.45 -6.11
CA LYS A 168 -15.32 -18.83 -6.32
C LYS A 168 -14.31 -19.67 -7.13
N THR A 169 -13.87 -19.16 -8.29
CA THR A 169 -12.89 -19.85 -9.14
C THR A 169 -11.52 -19.98 -8.46
N ARG A 170 -11.17 -18.99 -7.63
CA ARG A 170 -9.93 -19.00 -6.85
C ARG A 170 -9.97 -20.07 -5.76
N ARG A 171 -11.12 -20.29 -5.13
CA ARG A 171 -11.34 -21.37 -4.15
C ARG A 171 -11.27 -22.74 -4.80
N GLU A 172 -11.74 -22.92 -6.04
CA GLU A 172 -11.55 -24.19 -6.77
C GLU A 172 -10.08 -24.48 -7.06
N PHE A 173 -9.27 -23.44 -7.39
CA PHE A 173 -7.83 -23.57 -7.52
C PHE A 173 -7.16 -24.00 -6.20
N TRP A 174 -7.63 -23.53 -5.06
CA TRP A 174 -7.10 -23.96 -3.75
C TRP A 174 -7.42 -25.41 -3.42
N LYS A 175 -8.60 -25.91 -3.83
CA LYS A 175 -9.00 -27.29 -3.62
C LYS A 175 -8.22 -28.27 -4.50
N ASP A 176 -8.02 -27.92 -5.75
CA ASP A 176 -7.29 -28.72 -6.72
C ASP A 176 -6.47 -27.80 -7.65
N ARG A 177 -5.20 -27.67 -7.34
CA ARG A 177 -4.29 -26.76 -8.03
C ARG A 177 -4.09 -27.14 -9.49
N ALA A 178 -3.75 -28.39 -9.76
CA ALA A 178 -3.22 -28.83 -11.04
C ALA A 178 -4.14 -28.54 -12.24
N PRO A 179 -5.46 -28.91 -12.24
CA PRO A 179 -6.35 -28.65 -13.36
C PRO A 179 -6.74 -27.17 -13.50
N ASN A 180 -6.67 -26.38 -12.40
CA ASN A 180 -7.15 -24.99 -12.35
C ASN A 180 -6.06 -23.95 -12.54
N GLU A 181 -4.77 -24.32 -12.47
CA GLU A 181 -3.65 -23.39 -12.47
C GLU A 181 -3.52 -22.61 -13.78
N SER A 182 -3.68 -23.27 -14.94
CA SER A 182 -3.56 -22.63 -16.24
C SER A 182 -4.61 -21.53 -16.44
N ALA A 183 -5.87 -21.80 -16.09
CA ALA A 183 -6.96 -20.84 -16.19
C ALA A 183 -6.74 -19.67 -15.21
N LEU A 184 -6.30 -19.96 -13.98
CA LEU A 184 -5.95 -18.93 -12.99
C LEU A 184 -4.87 -18.00 -13.52
N ARG A 185 -3.74 -18.54 -14.02
CA ARG A 185 -2.62 -17.75 -14.54
C ARG A 185 -3.07 -16.84 -15.69
N THR A 186 -3.82 -17.38 -16.64
CA THR A 186 -4.33 -16.62 -17.80
C THR A 186 -5.17 -15.42 -17.36
N ASN A 187 -6.04 -15.61 -16.39
CA ASN A 187 -6.89 -14.53 -15.90
C ASN A 187 -6.14 -13.57 -14.98
N LEU A 188 -5.44 -14.08 -13.96
CA LEU A 188 -4.80 -13.29 -12.91
C LEU A 188 -3.70 -12.36 -13.44
N LEU A 189 -2.93 -12.84 -14.44
CA LEU A 189 -1.75 -12.17 -14.97
C LEU A 189 -2.01 -11.45 -16.30
N SER A 190 -3.26 -11.27 -16.71
CA SER A 190 -3.58 -10.56 -17.95
C SER A 190 -3.52 -9.04 -17.74
N LEU A 191 -3.15 -8.31 -18.82
CA LEU A 191 -3.21 -6.85 -18.84
C LEU A 191 -4.61 -6.35 -18.49
N GLN A 192 -5.66 -7.00 -19.00
CA GLN A 192 -7.04 -6.61 -18.74
C GLN A 192 -7.39 -6.73 -17.25
N THR A 193 -6.97 -7.82 -16.59
CA THR A 193 -7.22 -7.99 -15.15
C THR A 193 -6.42 -6.98 -14.33
N THR A 194 -5.18 -6.70 -14.72
CA THR A 194 -4.34 -5.66 -14.10
C THR A 194 -5.05 -4.30 -14.18
N LYS A 195 -5.47 -3.89 -15.39
CA LYS A 195 -6.25 -2.66 -15.58
C LYS A 195 -7.54 -2.65 -14.74
N THR A 196 -8.28 -3.76 -14.70
CA THR A 196 -9.55 -3.85 -13.95
C THR A 196 -9.35 -3.66 -12.46
N ARG A 197 -8.20 -4.06 -11.88
CA ARG A 197 -7.90 -3.79 -10.47
C ARG A 197 -7.80 -2.29 -10.18
N HIS A 198 -7.22 -1.50 -11.09
CA HIS A 198 -7.13 -0.04 -10.92
C HIS A 198 -8.49 0.63 -11.06
N VAL A 199 -9.17 0.34 -12.18
CA VAL A 199 -10.37 1.06 -12.61
C VAL A 199 -11.63 0.54 -11.91
N GLY A 200 -11.73 -0.77 -11.65
CA GLY A 200 -12.93 -1.40 -11.14
C GLY A 200 -14.12 -1.22 -12.09
N ASP A 201 -15.25 -0.79 -11.53
CA ASP A 201 -16.46 -0.40 -12.27
C ASP A 201 -16.66 1.14 -12.31
N ASP A 202 -15.59 1.91 -12.09
CA ASP A 202 -15.64 3.36 -12.15
C ASP A 202 -16.03 3.84 -13.57
N PRO A 203 -17.12 4.62 -13.72
CA PRO A 203 -17.53 5.16 -15.00
C PRO A 203 -16.54 6.21 -15.57
N ASN A 204 -15.72 6.83 -14.72
CA ASN A 204 -14.77 7.89 -15.08
C ASN A 204 -13.37 7.34 -15.32
N THR A 205 -13.22 6.44 -16.26
CA THR A 205 -11.95 5.74 -16.53
C THR A 205 -10.81 6.66 -16.97
N GLU A 206 -11.13 7.87 -17.48
CA GLU A 206 -10.15 8.85 -17.97
C GLU A 206 -9.26 9.45 -16.87
N ARG A 207 -9.63 9.30 -15.61
CA ARG A 207 -8.85 9.80 -14.47
C ARG A 207 -7.73 8.86 -14.02
N TYR A 208 -7.62 7.68 -14.62
CA TYR A 208 -6.58 6.70 -14.29
C TYR A 208 -5.45 6.75 -15.30
N ASP A 209 -4.23 6.93 -14.81
CA ASP A 209 -3.01 6.91 -15.61
C ASP A 209 -2.77 5.49 -16.16
N PRO A 210 -2.70 5.30 -17.49
CA PRO A 210 -2.49 3.98 -18.09
C PRO A 210 -1.11 3.40 -17.77
N ASP A 211 -0.12 4.21 -17.39
CA ASP A 211 1.22 3.74 -17.05
C ASP A 211 1.20 2.87 -15.77
N LEU A 212 0.21 3.04 -14.90
CA LEU A 212 0.05 2.24 -13.68
C LEU A 212 -0.02 0.74 -14.01
N TRP A 213 -1.02 0.33 -14.79
CA TRP A 213 -1.18 -1.09 -15.14
C TRP A 213 -0.19 -1.57 -16.21
N THR A 214 0.37 -0.68 -17.00
CA THR A 214 1.39 -1.03 -17.99
C THR A 214 2.70 -1.40 -17.32
N ASP A 215 3.13 -0.64 -16.33
CA ASP A 215 4.30 -0.93 -15.50
C ASP A 215 4.14 -2.24 -14.71
N GLU A 216 3.00 -2.41 -14.05
CA GLU A 216 2.71 -3.63 -13.30
C GLU A 216 2.67 -4.87 -14.21
N PHE A 217 2.04 -4.75 -15.38
CA PHE A 217 2.00 -5.84 -16.35
C PHE A 217 3.38 -6.17 -16.91
N TYR A 218 4.26 -5.16 -17.06
CA TYR A 218 5.65 -5.41 -17.44
C TYR A 218 6.33 -6.37 -16.45
N PHE A 219 6.20 -6.15 -15.15
CA PHE A 219 6.76 -7.03 -14.13
C PHE A 219 6.08 -8.40 -14.12
N LEU A 220 4.76 -8.46 -14.18
CA LEU A 220 4.00 -9.71 -14.22
C LEU A 220 4.33 -10.61 -15.42
N ASN A 221 4.77 -10.02 -16.54
CA ASN A 221 5.08 -10.74 -17.77
C ASN A 221 6.55 -11.18 -17.86
N GLN A 222 7.36 -10.96 -16.82
CA GLN A 222 8.75 -11.38 -16.80
C GLN A 222 8.86 -12.90 -16.58
N PRO A 223 9.95 -13.53 -17.06
CA PRO A 223 10.22 -14.95 -16.83
C PRO A 223 10.18 -15.30 -15.34
N GLY A 224 9.45 -16.36 -14.97
CA GLY A 224 9.30 -16.83 -13.60
C GLY A 224 8.09 -16.26 -12.86
N GLN A 225 7.59 -15.08 -13.23
CA GLN A 225 6.50 -14.42 -12.52
C GLN A 225 5.22 -15.26 -12.47
N ALA A 226 4.85 -15.93 -13.55
CA ALA A 226 3.68 -16.79 -13.57
C ALA A 226 3.72 -17.89 -12.49
N GLN A 227 4.91 -18.44 -12.19
CA GLN A 227 5.06 -19.43 -11.13
C GLN A 227 5.01 -18.77 -9.74
N ILE A 228 5.75 -17.68 -9.55
CA ILE A 228 5.80 -16.91 -8.28
C ILE A 228 4.39 -16.52 -7.86
N GLN A 229 3.65 -15.88 -8.76
CA GLN A 229 2.29 -15.40 -8.46
C GLN A 229 1.30 -16.55 -8.26
N SER A 230 1.46 -17.66 -8.99
CA SER A 230 0.66 -18.86 -8.79
C SER A 230 0.89 -19.49 -7.41
N ASP A 231 2.15 -19.53 -6.95
CA ASP A 231 2.51 -20.08 -5.64
C ASP A 231 1.94 -19.21 -4.51
N LEU A 232 2.11 -17.89 -4.58
CA LEU A 232 1.52 -16.95 -3.63
C LEU A 232 -0.02 -17.03 -3.63
N PHE A 233 -0.61 -17.14 -4.82
CA PHE A 233 -2.06 -17.23 -4.92
C PHE A 233 -2.60 -18.56 -4.36
N TYR A 234 -1.82 -19.63 -4.49
CA TYR A 234 -2.14 -20.90 -3.84
C TYR A 234 -1.95 -20.82 -2.32
N ASP A 235 -0.89 -20.14 -1.86
CA ASP A 235 -0.65 -19.93 -0.44
C ASP A 235 -1.68 -18.98 0.20
N TYR A 236 -2.39 -18.15 -0.57
CA TYR A 236 -3.42 -17.24 -0.05
C TYR A 236 -4.49 -17.95 0.80
N ARG A 237 -4.76 -19.24 0.58
CA ARG A 237 -5.65 -20.04 1.43
C ARG A 237 -5.25 -20.02 2.90
N THR A 238 -3.94 -19.93 3.19
CA THR A 238 -3.42 -19.86 4.57
C THR A 238 -3.82 -18.55 5.26
N ASN A 239 -4.09 -17.49 4.50
CA ASN A 239 -4.63 -16.24 5.03
C ASN A 239 -6.06 -16.45 5.52
N VAL A 240 -6.88 -17.16 4.71
CA VAL A 240 -8.26 -17.49 5.10
C VAL A 240 -8.27 -18.32 6.39
N ASP A 241 -7.37 -19.28 6.50
CA ASP A 241 -7.20 -20.08 7.72
C ASP A 241 -6.76 -19.23 8.93
N ALA A 242 -6.04 -18.12 8.69
CA ALA A 242 -5.54 -17.23 9.72
C ALA A 242 -6.54 -16.11 10.11
N TYR A 243 -7.57 -15.83 9.32
CA TYR A 243 -8.55 -14.77 9.60
C TYR A 243 -9.15 -14.83 11.01
N PRO A 244 -9.60 -15.98 11.53
CA PRO A 244 -10.13 -16.04 12.90
C PRO A 244 -9.12 -15.60 13.96
N LYS A 245 -7.82 -15.86 13.74
CA LYS A 245 -6.74 -15.43 14.64
C LYS A 245 -6.54 -13.92 14.58
N TRP A 246 -6.61 -13.32 13.38
CA TRP A 246 -6.48 -11.85 13.21
C TRP A 246 -7.66 -11.12 13.83
N GLN A 247 -8.89 -11.60 13.60
CA GLN A 247 -10.12 -11.07 14.19
C GLN A 247 -10.07 -11.13 15.73
N ALA A 248 -9.72 -12.29 16.29
CA ALA A 248 -9.58 -12.45 17.73
C ALA A 248 -8.51 -11.52 18.34
N TRP A 249 -7.41 -11.29 17.60
CA TRP A 249 -6.37 -10.35 18.02
C TRP A 249 -6.90 -8.91 17.99
N MET A 250 -7.57 -8.48 16.91
CA MET A 250 -8.17 -7.15 16.82
C MET A 250 -9.22 -6.91 17.92
N GLN A 251 -10.13 -7.87 18.13
CA GLN A 251 -11.16 -7.79 19.18
C GLN A 251 -10.56 -7.70 20.58
N LYS A 252 -9.46 -8.39 20.84
CA LYS A 252 -8.78 -8.40 22.15
C LYS A 252 -7.96 -7.13 22.38
N THR A 253 -7.21 -6.66 21.37
CA THR A 253 -6.23 -5.58 21.54
C THR A 253 -6.79 -4.21 21.20
N GLN A 254 -7.90 -4.14 20.44
CA GLN A 254 -8.52 -2.89 19.99
C GLN A 254 -7.47 -1.91 19.41
N PRO A 255 -6.71 -2.31 18.39
CA PRO A 255 -5.66 -1.47 17.86
C PRO A 255 -6.25 -0.18 17.26
N LYS A 256 -5.49 0.91 17.29
CA LYS A 256 -5.83 2.12 16.51
C LYS A 256 -5.89 1.73 15.04
N LEU A 257 -7.06 1.88 14.39
CA LEU A 257 -7.35 1.34 13.06
C LEU A 257 -8.02 2.37 12.15
N LEU A 258 -7.43 2.59 10.98
CA LEU A 258 -8.02 3.35 9.87
C LEU A 258 -8.27 2.38 8.70
N VAL A 259 -9.49 2.35 8.18
CA VAL A 259 -9.87 1.56 7.01
C VAL A 259 -10.27 2.51 5.89
N ILE A 260 -9.59 2.39 4.75
CA ILE A 260 -9.82 3.17 3.53
C ILE A 260 -10.21 2.20 2.43
N TRP A 261 -11.28 2.50 1.69
CA TRP A 261 -11.80 1.58 0.69
C TRP A 261 -12.27 2.28 -0.57
N GLY A 262 -11.93 1.72 -1.73
CA GLY A 262 -12.46 2.16 -3.00
C GLY A 262 -13.86 1.58 -3.25
N LYS A 263 -14.86 2.44 -3.47
CA LYS A 263 -16.24 1.95 -3.73
C LYS A 263 -16.38 1.16 -5.04
N HIS A 264 -15.40 1.33 -5.94
CA HIS A 264 -15.33 0.65 -7.24
C HIS A 264 -14.42 -0.57 -7.23
N ASP A 265 -13.96 -1.02 -6.06
CA ASP A 265 -13.15 -2.23 -5.93
C ASP A 265 -13.95 -3.47 -6.36
N LEU A 266 -13.44 -4.21 -7.35
CA LEU A 266 -13.97 -5.49 -7.80
C LEU A 266 -13.16 -6.68 -7.27
N SER A 267 -12.07 -6.43 -6.54
CA SER A 267 -11.23 -7.47 -5.94
C SER A 267 -11.84 -8.04 -4.68
N PHE A 268 -12.47 -7.18 -3.85
CA PHE A 268 -13.02 -7.51 -2.55
C PHE A 268 -14.44 -6.96 -2.33
N ASP A 269 -15.11 -7.49 -1.32
CA ASP A 269 -16.50 -7.11 -0.98
C ASP A 269 -16.57 -5.78 -0.24
N LEU A 270 -17.41 -4.87 -0.72
CA LEU A 270 -17.59 -3.53 -0.13
C LEU A 270 -18.14 -3.54 1.32
N GLY A 271 -18.63 -4.67 1.79
CA GLY A 271 -19.04 -4.85 3.18
C GLY A 271 -17.88 -5.09 4.15
N GLU A 272 -16.66 -5.31 3.66
CA GLU A 272 -15.49 -5.61 4.51
C GLU A 272 -15.14 -4.49 5.49
N PRO A 273 -15.17 -3.19 5.13
CA PRO A 273 -14.93 -2.10 6.06
C PRO A 273 -15.79 -2.13 7.32
N GLU A 274 -17.06 -2.50 7.17
CA GLU A 274 -17.97 -2.63 8.32
C GLU A 274 -17.67 -3.88 9.17
N ARG A 275 -17.06 -4.92 8.61
CA ARG A 275 -16.59 -6.09 9.37
C ARG A 275 -15.40 -5.72 10.26
N TYR A 276 -14.45 -4.92 9.74
CA TYR A 276 -13.39 -4.32 10.56
C TYR A 276 -13.95 -3.50 11.72
N ARG A 277 -14.99 -2.68 11.49
CA ARG A 277 -15.64 -1.90 12.56
C ARG A 277 -16.35 -2.78 13.59
N LYS A 278 -16.85 -3.95 13.22
CA LYS A 278 -17.41 -4.91 14.18
C LYS A 278 -16.34 -5.47 15.12
N ASP A 279 -15.13 -5.73 14.60
CA ASP A 279 -14.01 -6.21 15.39
C ASP A 279 -13.38 -5.09 16.23
N VAL A 280 -13.29 -3.88 15.67
CA VAL A 280 -12.72 -2.69 16.31
C VAL A 280 -13.74 -1.54 16.18
N PRO A 281 -14.67 -1.38 17.15
CA PRO A 281 -15.74 -0.36 17.09
C PRO A 281 -15.27 1.08 16.89
N GLU A 282 -14.08 1.42 17.40
CA GLU A 282 -13.47 2.75 17.25
C GLU A 282 -12.69 2.93 15.93
N ALA A 283 -12.75 1.95 15.02
CA ALA A 283 -12.10 2.07 13.72
C ALA A 283 -12.68 3.23 12.91
N GLU A 284 -11.81 4.08 12.38
CA GLU A 284 -12.16 5.08 11.39
C GLU A 284 -12.35 4.40 10.03
N VAL A 285 -13.51 4.57 9.38
CA VAL A 285 -13.82 3.92 8.10
C VAL A 285 -14.22 4.95 7.07
N HIS A 286 -13.55 4.94 5.91
CA HIS A 286 -13.78 5.86 4.79
C HIS A 286 -13.92 5.10 3.47
N ILE A 287 -15.07 5.29 2.80
CA ILE A 287 -15.32 4.77 1.46
C ILE A 287 -15.11 5.90 0.46
N LEU A 288 -14.14 5.72 -0.44
CA LEU A 288 -13.73 6.72 -1.41
C LEU A 288 -14.25 6.42 -2.81
N ASP A 289 -14.42 7.44 -3.62
CA ASP A 289 -14.76 7.32 -5.04
C ASP A 289 -13.52 6.92 -5.85
N ALA A 290 -13.07 5.66 -5.72
CA ALA A 290 -11.85 5.10 -6.27
C ALA A 290 -11.99 3.60 -6.53
N GLY A 291 -11.09 3.03 -7.34
CA GLY A 291 -10.92 1.58 -7.51
C GLY A 291 -10.12 0.94 -6.37
N HIS A 292 -9.70 -0.31 -6.57
CA HIS A 292 -8.90 -1.08 -5.60
C HIS A 292 -7.56 -0.43 -5.23
N PHE A 293 -6.94 0.30 -6.15
CA PHE A 293 -5.78 1.14 -5.89
C PHE A 293 -6.23 2.59 -5.65
N ALA A 294 -6.84 2.85 -4.50
CA ALA A 294 -7.46 4.14 -4.21
C ALA A 294 -6.49 5.32 -4.29
N LEU A 295 -5.18 5.08 -4.11
CA LEU A 295 -4.12 6.10 -4.26
C LEU A 295 -4.02 6.68 -5.67
N ASP A 296 -4.44 5.97 -6.70
CA ASP A 296 -4.37 6.43 -8.09
C ASP A 296 -5.15 7.73 -8.31
N THR A 297 -6.29 7.86 -7.63
CA THR A 297 -7.22 8.98 -7.86
C THR A 297 -7.52 9.79 -6.60
N LYS A 298 -7.17 9.30 -5.41
CA LYS A 298 -7.54 9.89 -4.10
C LYS A 298 -6.34 10.14 -3.16
N ALA A 299 -5.14 10.28 -3.71
CA ALA A 299 -3.93 10.44 -2.90
C ALA A 299 -3.98 11.63 -1.93
N ASP A 300 -4.55 12.78 -2.34
CA ASP A 300 -4.68 13.96 -1.47
C ASP A 300 -5.64 13.69 -0.30
N GLU A 301 -6.77 13.06 -0.58
CA GLU A 301 -7.79 12.71 0.41
C GLU A 301 -7.24 11.68 1.41
N ILE A 302 -6.57 10.63 0.90
CA ILE A 302 -5.93 9.60 1.73
C ILE A 302 -4.81 10.20 2.59
N ALA A 303 -3.97 11.06 2.05
CA ALA A 303 -2.94 11.73 2.84
C ALA A 303 -3.52 12.60 3.96
N ALA A 304 -4.65 13.28 3.71
CA ALA A 304 -5.35 14.04 4.74
C ALA A 304 -5.91 13.14 5.85
N LEU A 305 -6.50 11.98 5.49
CA LEU A 305 -6.98 10.98 6.45
C LEU A 305 -5.82 10.43 7.29
N VAL A 306 -4.71 10.04 6.67
CA VAL A 306 -3.50 9.56 7.38
C VAL A 306 -2.99 10.62 8.36
N ARG A 307 -2.89 11.90 7.94
CA ARG A 307 -2.48 13.00 8.81
C ARG A 307 -3.45 13.23 9.98
N GLY A 308 -4.75 13.06 9.75
CA GLY A 308 -5.77 13.15 10.78
C GLY A 308 -5.65 12.03 11.81
N PHE A 309 -5.51 10.82 11.32
CA PHE A 309 -5.40 9.61 12.10
C PHE A 309 -4.10 9.51 12.94
N MET A 310 -2.98 9.95 12.39
CA MET A 310 -1.64 9.88 13.03
C MET A 310 -1.34 11.01 14.03
N LYS A 311 -2.33 11.84 14.39
CA LYS A 311 -2.18 12.94 15.38
C LYS A 311 -2.02 12.43 16.80
#